data_c865b5246ff743007dd0245ad583a459
#
_entry.id   c865b5246ff743007dd0245ad583a459
#
_cell.length_a   1.000
_cell.length_b   1.000
_cell.length_c   1.000
_cell.angle_alpha   90.00
_cell.angle_beta   90.00
_cell.angle_gamma   90.00
#
_symmetry.space_group_name_H-M   'P 1'
#
loop_
_entity.id
_entity.type
_entity.pdbx_description
1 polymer ?
#
loop_
_entity_poly.entity_id
_entity_poly.type
_entity_poly.pdbx_seq_one_letter_code
_entity_poly.pdbx_strand_id
1 'polypeptide(L)'
;MRWFGNEILDHAEGAVDLTRLEEMGVVLYNHKRDAVIGKVTRVWIEGNRGHAEIEFDSDEDSETIRQKVESGTLKGVSVGYMVDSWEEVMPGKQSADGRFTGPCSIARKWAPYEISIVSIPADTTVGVGREMDEKPEADLMSETLLRQLRYNQNFYRR
;
A
#
# COMPACT_ATOMS: atom_id res chain seq x y z
N MET A 1 3.85 -4.31 13.91
CA MET A 1 5.04 -4.93 13.29
C MET A 1 5.05 -6.39 13.69
N ARG A 2 4.85 -7.30 12.74
CA ARG A 2 4.88 -8.74 13.03
C ARG A 2 6.32 -9.23 13.11
N TRP A 3 6.54 -10.31 13.85
CA TRP A 3 7.87 -10.83 14.23
C TRP A 3 8.69 -11.45 13.09
N PHE A 4 8.09 -11.64 11.89
CA PHE A 4 8.63 -12.48 10.82
C PHE A 4 8.88 -11.74 9.49
N GLY A 5 9.52 -10.58 9.51
CA GLY A 5 9.95 -9.97 8.27
C GLY A 5 8.86 -9.18 7.53
N ASN A 6 8.86 -9.22 6.21
CA ASN A 6 7.95 -8.44 5.37
C ASN A 6 6.52 -9.01 5.39
N GLU A 7 5.55 -8.12 5.43
CA GLU A 7 4.16 -8.44 5.20
C GLU A 7 3.85 -8.33 3.70
N ILE A 8 3.22 -9.36 3.15
CA ILE A 8 2.86 -9.46 1.74
C ILE A 8 1.35 -9.60 1.63
N LEU A 9 0.71 -8.71 0.90
CA LEU A 9 -0.68 -8.84 0.51
C LEU A 9 -0.74 -9.63 -0.81
N ASP A 10 -1.29 -10.83 -0.76
CA ASP A 10 -1.43 -11.66 -1.96
C ASP A 10 -2.53 -11.11 -2.87
N HIS A 11 -2.24 -10.99 -4.17
CA HIS A 11 -3.17 -10.53 -5.19
C HIS A 11 -3.56 -11.62 -6.18
N ALA A 12 -3.27 -12.88 -5.88
CA ALA A 12 -3.72 -14.00 -6.69
C ALA A 12 -5.25 -14.05 -6.75
N GLU A 13 -5.78 -14.74 -7.75
CA GLU A 13 -7.21 -14.92 -7.92
C GLU A 13 -7.87 -15.44 -6.63
N GLY A 14 -8.90 -14.74 -6.19
CA GLY A 14 -9.64 -15.06 -4.97
C GLY A 14 -8.90 -14.76 -3.65
N ALA A 15 -7.73 -14.11 -3.66
CA ALA A 15 -7.05 -13.68 -2.45
C ALA A 15 -7.66 -12.39 -1.86
N VAL A 16 -8.17 -11.51 -2.71
CA VAL A 16 -8.71 -10.19 -2.32
C VAL A 16 -10.23 -10.20 -2.45
N ASP A 17 -10.92 -9.84 -1.36
CA ASP A 17 -12.35 -9.55 -1.38
C ASP A 17 -12.57 -8.03 -1.45
N LEU A 18 -12.99 -7.55 -2.62
CA LEU A 18 -13.22 -6.13 -2.89
C LEU A 18 -14.63 -5.66 -2.53
N THR A 19 -15.55 -6.57 -2.20
CA THR A 19 -17.00 -6.29 -2.01
C THR A 19 -17.24 -5.10 -1.11
N ARG A 20 -16.58 -5.06 0.06
CA ARG A 20 -16.80 -3.98 1.02
C ARG A 20 -16.32 -2.62 0.50
N LEU A 21 -15.21 -2.60 -0.22
CA LEU A 21 -14.65 -1.38 -0.78
C LEU A 21 -15.50 -0.87 -1.96
N GLU A 22 -16.08 -1.78 -2.75
CA GLU A 22 -17.00 -1.45 -3.84
C GLU A 22 -18.32 -0.86 -3.32
N GLU A 23 -18.88 -1.45 -2.26
CA GLU A 23 -20.19 -1.05 -1.73
C GLU A 23 -20.14 0.18 -0.83
N MET A 24 -19.08 0.34 -0.03
CA MET A 24 -18.98 1.32 1.05
C MET A 24 -17.63 2.02 1.13
N GLY A 25 -16.84 1.97 0.06
CA GLY A 25 -15.48 2.51 0.07
C GLY A 25 -15.44 4.02 0.22
N VAL A 26 -14.81 4.48 1.29
CA VAL A 26 -14.52 5.89 1.54
C VAL A 26 -13.04 6.19 1.31
N VAL A 27 -12.74 7.44 0.97
CA VAL A 27 -11.37 7.97 0.91
C VAL A 27 -11.14 8.82 2.15
N LEU A 28 -10.11 8.47 2.91
CA LEU A 28 -9.74 9.17 4.14
C LEU A 28 -8.45 9.98 3.94
N TYR A 29 -8.17 10.88 4.87
CA TYR A 29 -6.89 11.52 5.00
C TYR A 29 -6.13 10.98 6.23
N ASN A 30 -4.94 10.41 6.00
CA ASN A 30 -4.08 9.84 7.03
C ASN A 30 -4.77 8.80 7.94
N HIS A 31 -5.65 7.94 7.39
CA HIS A 31 -6.41 6.91 8.12
C HIS A 31 -7.31 7.45 9.24
N LYS A 32 -7.62 8.75 9.21
CA LYS A 32 -8.53 9.35 10.20
C LYS A 32 -9.98 9.14 9.78
N ARG A 33 -10.73 8.39 10.58
CA ARG A 33 -12.12 8.01 10.27
C ARG A 33 -13.09 9.18 10.22
N ASP A 34 -12.75 10.29 10.85
CA ASP A 34 -13.49 11.56 10.85
C ASP A 34 -13.04 12.52 9.75
N ALA A 35 -11.96 12.22 9.02
CA ALA A 35 -11.47 12.98 7.89
C ALA A 35 -11.77 12.25 6.57
N VAL A 36 -13.05 12.13 6.24
CA VAL A 36 -13.54 11.62 4.95
C VAL A 36 -13.37 12.72 3.92
N ILE A 37 -12.65 12.44 2.83
CA ILE A 37 -12.34 13.40 1.77
C ILE A 37 -12.88 12.99 0.41
N GLY A 38 -13.58 11.86 0.33
CA GLY A 38 -14.17 11.38 -0.92
C GLY A 38 -14.63 9.93 -0.83
N LYS A 39 -14.98 9.39 -2.00
CA LYS A 39 -15.48 8.02 -2.16
C LYS A 39 -14.69 7.24 -3.20
N VAL A 40 -14.69 5.94 -3.09
CA VAL A 40 -14.21 5.01 -4.12
C VAL A 40 -15.31 4.83 -5.15
N THR A 41 -15.00 5.07 -6.43
CA THR A 41 -15.97 4.93 -7.54
C THR A 41 -15.79 3.61 -8.29
N ARG A 42 -14.57 3.07 -8.28
CA ARG A 42 -14.24 1.79 -8.89
C ARG A 42 -13.01 1.19 -8.23
N VAL A 43 -12.95 -0.14 -8.12
CA VAL A 43 -11.79 -0.87 -7.63
C VAL A 43 -11.61 -2.18 -8.40
N TRP A 44 -10.37 -2.58 -8.67
CA TRP A 44 -10.06 -3.84 -9.37
C TRP A 44 -8.64 -4.30 -9.06
N ILE A 45 -8.36 -5.56 -9.38
CA ILE A 45 -7.00 -6.13 -9.34
C ILE A 45 -6.51 -6.29 -10.77
N GLU A 46 -5.33 -5.79 -11.05
CA GLU A 46 -4.67 -5.91 -12.35
C GLU A 46 -3.15 -5.93 -12.15
N GLY A 47 -2.43 -6.75 -12.91
CA GLY A 47 -0.98 -6.82 -12.84
C GLY A 47 -0.43 -7.12 -11.43
N ASN A 48 -1.11 -7.99 -10.66
CA ASN A 48 -0.77 -8.32 -9.26
C ASN A 48 -0.78 -7.11 -8.32
N ARG A 49 -1.68 -6.14 -8.58
CA ARG A 49 -1.82 -4.89 -7.83
C ARG A 49 -3.29 -4.49 -7.70
N GLY A 50 -3.64 -3.86 -6.57
CA GLY A 50 -4.93 -3.20 -6.40
C GLY A 50 -4.93 -1.82 -7.05
N HIS A 51 -6.00 -1.52 -7.79
CA HIS A 51 -6.25 -0.23 -8.41
C HIS A 51 -7.58 0.32 -7.94
N ALA A 52 -7.68 1.64 -7.82
CA ALA A 52 -8.91 2.32 -7.48
C ALA A 52 -9.04 3.66 -8.22
N GLU A 53 -10.26 3.96 -8.64
CA GLU A 53 -10.68 5.30 -9.01
C GLU A 53 -11.41 5.92 -7.83
N ILE A 54 -11.13 7.18 -7.55
CA ILE A 54 -11.71 7.93 -6.43
C ILE A 54 -12.28 9.24 -6.91
N GLU A 55 -13.28 9.74 -6.19
CA GLU A 55 -13.85 11.07 -6.38
C GLU A 55 -13.75 11.83 -5.05
N PHE A 56 -13.16 13.03 -5.07
CA PHE A 56 -13.09 13.88 -3.89
C PHE A 56 -14.42 14.56 -3.63
N ASP A 57 -14.76 14.75 -2.37
CA ASP A 57 -15.92 15.56 -1.96
C ASP A 57 -15.65 17.06 -2.22
N SER A 58 -16.72 17.87 -2.25
CA SER A 58 -16.64 19.28 -2.60
C SER A 58 -16.53 20.23 -1.40
N ASP A 59 -16.37 19.71 -0.21
CA ASP A 59 -16.12 20.51 0.99
C ASP A 59 -14.70 21.09 1.02
N GLU A 60 -14.48 22.12 1.86
CA GLU A 60 -13.23 22.88 1.91
C GLU A 60 -12.01 22.01 2.27
N ASP A 61 -12.16 21.07 3.19
CA ASP A 61 -11.07 20.18 3.62
C ASP A 61 -10.69 19.20 2.51
N SER A 62 -11.68 18.60 1.85
CA SER A 62 -11.50 17.70 0.71
C SER A 62 -10.87 18.40 -0.47
N GLU A 63 -11.31 19.61 -0.79
CA GLU A 63 -10.75 20.44 -1.86
C GLU A 63 -9.29 20.82 -1.60
N THR A 64 -8.94 21.12 -0.35
CA THR A 64 -7.55 21.39 0.06
C THR A 64 -6.65 20.18 -0.19
N ILE A 65 -7.10 18.97 0.14
CA ILE A 65 -6.35 17.74 -0.11
C ILE A 65 -6.26 17.46 -1.60
N ARG A 66 -7.37 17.61 -2.36
CA ARG A 66 -7.40 17.44 -3.82
C ARG A 66 -6.35 18.29 -4.51
N GLN A 67 -6.27 19.58 -4.17
CA GLN A 67 -5.28 20.51 -4.74
C GLN A 67 -3.84 20.08 -4.44
N LYS A 68 -3.57 19.54 -3.24
CA LYS A 68 -2.25 19.03 -2.88
C LYS A 68 -1.89 17.74 -3.63
N VAL A 69 -2.88 16.91 -3.96
CA VAL A 69 -2.69 15.72 -4.81
C VAL A 69 -2.40 16.17 -6.25
N GLU A 70 -3.19 17.08 -6.81
CA GLU A 70 -3.01 17.58 -8.18
C GLU A 70 -1.67 18.31 -8.36
N SER A 71 -1.25 19.11 -7.38
CA SER A 71 0.06 19.78 -7.39
C SER A 71 1.25 18.82 -7.20
N GLY A 72 0.98 17.55 -6.86
CA GLY A 72 2.01 16.56 -6.59
C GLY A 72 2.69 16.71 -5.22
N THR A 73 2.14 17.52 -4.32
CA THR A 73 2.63 17.62 -2.93
C THR A 73 2.31 16.35 -2.14
N LEU A 74 1.08 15.84 -2.28
CA LEU A 74 0.63 14.58 -1.70
C LEU A 74 0.60 13.50 -2.79
N LYS A 75 1.42 12.47 -2.64
CA LYS A 75 1.52 11.35 -3.60
C LYS A 75 1.30 10.00 -2.94
N GLY A 76 1.30 9.95 -1.61
CA GLY A 76 1.18 8.71 -0.86
C GLY A 76 -0.26 8.22 -0.84
N VAL A 77 -0.44 6.93 -1.11
CA VAL A 77 -1.68 6.20 -0.92
C VAL A 77 -1.43 5.07 0.05
N SER A 78 -2.38 4.80 0.91
CA SER A 78 -2.38 3.65 1.81
C SER A 78 -3.75 3.01 1.80
N VAL A 79 -3.83 1.74 2.16
CA VAL A 79 -5.07 0.98 2.23
C VAL A 79 -5.28 0.44 3.64
N GLY A 80 -6.49 0.62 4.16
CA GLY A 80 -6.93 -0.07 5.37
C GLY A 80 -7.58 -1.40 4.99
N TYR A 81 -7.16 -2.50 5.64
CA TYR A 81 -7.62 -3.84 5.29
C TYR A 81 -7.74 -4.74 6.53
N MET A 82 -8.51 -5.80 6.39
CA MET A 82 -8.57 -6.93 7.32
C MET A 82 -8.03 -8.18 6.64
N VAL A 83 -7.42 -9.06 7.42
CA VAL A 83 -6.87 -10.33 6.92
C VAL A 83 -7.56 -11.49 7.60
N ASP A 84 -8.17 -12.36 6.78
CA ASP A 84 -8.87 -13.55 7.24
C ASP A 84 -7.94 -14.76 7.35
N SER A 85 -6.90 -14.82 6.49
CA SER A 85 -5.99 -15.96 6.45
C SER A 85 -4.56 -15.53 6.18
N TRP A 86 -3.65 -16.02 7.04
CA TRP A 86 -2.22 -15.79 6.94
C TRP A 86 -1.45 -17.07 6.63
N GLU A 87 -0.38 -16.96 5.86
CA GLU A 87 0.68 -17.94 5.74
C GLU A 87 2.00 -17.33 6.25
N GLU A 88 2.59 -17.96 7.26
CA GLU A 88 3.90 -17.59 7.79
C GLU A 88 4.98 -18.43 7.10
N VAL A 89 5.94 -17.77 6.47
CA VAL A 89 7.06 -18.42 5.79
C VAL A 89 8.33 -18.18 6.59
N MET A 90 8.89 -19.25 7.12
CA MET A 90 10.10 -19.20 7.96
C MET A 90 11.35 -18.83 7.15
N PRO A 91 12.41 -18.29 7.77
CA PRO A 91 13.66 -17.99 7.09
C PRO A 91 14.19 -19.18 6.28
N GLY A 92 14.52 -18.94 5.00
CA GLY A 92 15.05 -19.96 4.09
C GLY A 92 14.04 -21.00 3.61
N LYS A 93 12.75 -20.84 3.92
CA LYS A 93 11.67 -21.67 3.40
C LYS A 93 10.92 -20.93 2.30
N GLN A 94 10.21 -21.68 1.47
CA GLN A 94 9.30 -21.15 0.46
C GLN A 94 7.85 -21.26 0.92
N SER A 95 7.00 -20.37 0.41
CA SER A 95 5.54 -20.45 0.55
C SER A 95 5.01 -21.73 -0.08
N ALA A 96 3.79 -22.13 0.30
CA ALA A 96 3.14 -23.35 -0.20
C ALA A 96 3.04 -23.42 -1.71
N ASP A 97 2.91 -22.27 -2.37
CA ASP A 97 2.86 -22.13 -3.84
C ASP A 97 4.22 -21.80 -4.48
N GLY A 98 5.28 -21.70 -3.70
CA GLY A 98 6.64 -21.44 -4.16
C GLY A 98 6.94 -20.00 -4.62
N ARG A 99 5.97 -19.08 -4.55
CA ARG A 99 6.12 -17.70 -5.05
C ARG A 99 6.98 -16.81 -4.13
N PHE A 100 7.00 -17.08 -2.84
CA PHE A 100 7.66 -16.22 -1.86
C PHE A 100 8.67 -17.02 -1.02
N THR A 101 9.79 -16.37 -0.70
CA THR A 101 10.83 -16.92 0.18
C THR A 101 10.83 -16.15 1.49
N GLY A 102 10.81 -16.87 2.61
CA GLY A 102 10.80 -16.28 3.95
C GLY A 102 12.14 -15.65 4.37
N PRO A 103 12.11 -14.84 5.45
CA PRO A 103 10.99 -14.70 6.37
C PRO A 103 9.94 -13.69 5.89
N CYS A 104 8.68 -14.10 5.81
CA CYS A 104 7.57 -13.21 5.49
C CYS A 104 6.23 -13.74 6.02
N SER A 105 5.26 -12.83 6.19
CA SER A 105 3.86 -13.13 6.51
C SER A 105 3.01 -12.77 5.30
N ILE A 106 2.32 -13.73 4.72
CA ILE A 106 1.53 -13.56 3.50
C ILE A 106 0.04 -13.53 3.87
N ALA A 107 -0.64 -12.44 3.58
CA ALA A 107 -2.09 -12.35 3.68
C ALA A 107 -2.72 -13.08 2.48
N ARG A 108 -3.14 -14.32 2.66
CA ARG A 108 -3.71 -15.18 1.61
C ARG A 108 -5.17 -14.88 1.31
N LYS A 109 -5.90 -14.38 2.31
CA LYS A 109 -7.27 -13.89 2.19
C LYS A 109 -7.36 -12.59 2.95
N TRP A 110 -7.75 -11.52 2.27
CA TRP A 110 -7.85 -10.20 2.87
C TRP A 110 -8.88 -9.33 2.14
N ALA A 111 -9.40 -8.34 2.85
CA ALA A 111 -10.42 -7.43 2.36
C ALA A 111 -10.06 -5.98 2.67
N PRO A 112 -9.84 -5.11 1.69
CA PRO A 112 -9.70 -3.68 1.92
C PRO A 112 -11.06 -3.08 2.31
N TYR A 113 -11.03 -2.08 3.20
CA TYR A 113 -12.23 -1.38 3.65
C TYR A 113 -12.17 0.14 3.51
N GLU A 114 -10.99 0.72 3.29
CA GLU A 114 -10.81 2.15 3.00
C GLU A 114 -9.53 2.40 2.21
N ILE A 115 -9.49 3.54 1.53
CA ILE A 115 -8.30 4.08 0.89
C ILE A 115 -7.97 5.41 1.55
N SER A 116 -6.70 5.66 1.83
CA SER A 116 -6.25 6.93 2.39
C SER A 116 -5.24 7.63 1.51
N ILE A 117 -5.44 8.94 1.31
CA ILE A 117 -4.34 9.81 0.92
C ILE A 117 -3.52 10.07 2.18
N VAL A 118 -2.22 9.77 2.11
CA VAL A 118 -1.33 9.89 3.27
C VAL A 118 -0.12 10.77 2.97
N SER A 119 0.30 11.51 3.97
CA SER A 119 1.51 12.35 3.87
C SER A 119 2.78 11.51 3.80
N ILE A 120 2.81 10.38 4.52
CA ILE A 120 3.94 9.45 4.60
C ILE A 120 3.38 8.03 4.38
N PRO A 121 3.51 7.46 3.17
CA PRO A 121 3.07 6.09 2.92
C PRO A 121 3.99 5.08 3.61
N ALA A 122 3.41 3.99 4.09
CA ALA A 122 4.17 2.87 4.65
C ALA A 122 4.99 2.13 3.57
N ASP A 123 4.45 2.09 2.35
CA ASP A 123 5.09 1.53 1.16
C ASP A 123 5.31 2.65 0.13
N THR A 124 6.55 2.86 -0.28
CA THR A 124 6.92 3.89 -1.26
C THR A 124 6.61 3.51 -2.70
N THR A 125 6.23 2.26 -2.96
CA THR A 125 5.85 1.76 -4.30
C THR A 125 4.39 2.06 -4.64
N VAL A 126 3.58 2.45 -3.66
CA VAL A 126 2.17 2.79 -3.81
C VAL A 126 1.99 4.30 -3.92
N GLY A 127 1.15 4.78 -4.83
CA GLY A 127 0.90 6.22 -4.96
C GLY A 127 -0.05 6.60 -6.07
N VAL A 128 -0.41 7.88 -6.08
CA VAL A 128 -1.30 8.47 -7.11
C VAL A 128 -0.58 8.50 -8.46
N GLY A 129 -1.26 8.02 -9.52
CA GLY A 129 -0.79 8.11 -10.91
C GLY A 129 0.48 7.33 -11.21
N ARG A 130 0.88 6.37 -10.37
CA ARG A 130 2.02 5.50 -10.66
C ARG A 130 1.61 4.39 -11.61
N GLU A 131 1.89 4.57 -12.88
CA GLU A 131 2.10 3.47 -13.81
C GLU A 131 3.40 2.78 -13.44
N MET A 132 3.41 1.45 -13.52
CA MET A 132 4.59 0.65 -13.21
C MET A 132 5.68 0.89 -14.25
N ASP A 133 6.69 1.69 -13.93
CA ASP A 133 8.02 1.40 -14.46
C ASP A 133 8.48 0.10 -13.82
N GLU A 134 8.49 -0.99 -14.58
CA GLU A 134 9.08 -2.27 -14.19
C GLU A 134 10.59 -2.09 -13.96
N LYS A 135 10.97 -1.59 -12.80
CA LYS A 135 12.35 -1.76 -12.34
C LYS A 135 12.49 -3.16 -11.76
N PRO A 136 13.49 -3.94 -12.18
CA PRO A 136 13.75 -5.26 -11.61
C PRO A 136 13.90 -5.16 -10.09
N GLU A 137 13.32 -6.11 -9.37
CA GLU A 137 13.31 -6.19 -7.90
C GLU A 137 14.72 -6.07 -7.25
N ALA A 138 15.77 -6.45 -7.98
CA ALA A 138 17.17 -6.31 -7.59
C ALA A 138 17.64 -4.85 -7.48
N ASP A 139 17.11 -3.93 -8.28
CA ASP A 139 17.48 -2.50 -8.24
C ASP A 139 16.80 -1.76 -7.07
N LEU A 140 15.59 -2.14 -6.70
CA LEU A 140 14.86 -1.57 -5.56
C LEU A 140 15.51 -1.93 -4.22
N MET A 141 16.00 -3.17 -4.08
CA MET A 141 16.75 -3.61 -2.89
C MET A 141 18.08 -2.86 -2.74
N SER A 142 18.79 -2.61 -3.84
CA SER A 142 20.07 -1.89 -3.81
C SER A 142 19.90 -0.40 -3.49
N GLU A 143 18.88 0.28 -4.02
CA GLU A 143 18.57 1.69 -3.71
C GLU A 143 18.12 1.89 -2.25
N THR A 144 17.31 0.99 -1.71
CA THR A 144 16.86 1.04 -0.31
C THR A 144 18.03 0.82 0.64
N LEU A 145 18.89 -0.14 0.34
CA LEU A 145 20.10 -0.42 1.12
C LEU A 145 21.10 0.76 1.08
N LEU A 146 21.30 1.37 -0.09
CA LEU A 146 22.16 2.54 -0.27
C LEU A 146 21.61 3.78 0.47
N ARG A 147 20.30 3.98 0.50
CA ARG A 147 19.65 5.06 1.30
C ARG A 147 19.85 4.82 2.78
N GLN A 148 19.69 3.59 3.26
CA GLN A 148 19.89 3.23 4.67
C GLN A 148 21.37 3.43 5.08
N LEU A 149 22.31 3.04 4.23
CA LEU A 149 23.75 3.25 4.46
C LEU A 149 24.12 4.74 4.50
N ARG A 150 23.58 5.58 3.61
CA ARG A 150 23.78 7.05 3.65
C ARG A 150 23.16 7.70 4.90
N TYR A 151 22.00 7.24 5.33
CA TYR A 151 21.35 7.71 6.55
C TYR A 151 22.22 7.39 7.77
N ASN A 152 22.72 6.16 7.87
CA ASN A 152 23.57 5.71 8.96
C ASN A 152 24.93 6.44 8.99
N GLN A 153 25.54 6.70 7.83
CA GLN A 153 26.79 7.47 7.76
C GLN A 153 26.64 8.93 8.23
N ASN A 154 25.49 9.55 7.98
CA ASN A 154 25.21 10.90 8.44
C ASN A 154 24.93 10.99 9.96
N PHE A 155 24.49 9.88 10.58
CA PHE A 155 24.22 9.81 12.03
C PHE A 155 25.50 9.69 12.87
N TYR A 156 26.57 9.09 12.32
CA TYR A 156 27.86 8.91 12.99
C TYR A 156 28.88 10.04 12.76
N ARG A 157 28.51 11.10 12.02
CA ARG A 157 29.36 12.27 11.76
C ARG A 157 29.03 13.51 12.61
N ARG A 158 28.32 13.33 13.73
CA ARG A 158 28.08 14.41 14.70
C ARG A 158 28.79 14.13 16.00
#